data_2f38bb3578caf3cfdfd21daef408cfd3
#
_entry.id   2f38bb3578caf3cfdfd21daef408cfd3
#
_cell.length_a   1.000
_cell.length_b   1.000
_cell.length_c   1.000
_cell.angle_alpha   90.00
_cell.angle_beta   90.00
_cell.angle_gamma   90.00
#
_symmetry.space_group_name_H-M   'P 1'
#
loop_
_entity.id
_entity.type
_entity.pdbx_description
1 polymer ?
#
loop_
_entity_poly.entity_id
_entity_poly.type
_entity_poly.pdbx_seq_one_letter_code
_entity_poly.pdbx_strand_id
1 'polypeptide(L)'
;MIWAALTVTFYSITAYGDKYISAKLTCTPEEYTFFVSLVTVFWLALCLPFTGWRLGMDRYCIFFLVCLVVWKVLEFYTTAILLRHMEPYELKAWLGINMILSYGINLWEGKSSFRVSILILALCLLTGIWLILTDKKRASGGMGKYIAVCLLYIVSKFMYGLQMGKMARYGNSVSILILVLLIVALIQLPRLPRRKLPAGKEMTGVILSRLTNAAGLMTEAEAAASNIFFYTLIQPLQLFVLFVACLITGRPMSRKKRAGSILCVAAVLLSSMALL
;
A
#
# COMPACT_ATOMS: atom_id res chain seq x y z
N MET A 1 4.13 -11.70 13.46
CA MET A 1 4.30 -10.30 13.94
C MET A 1 5.57 -9.61 13.45
N ILE A 2 6.77 -10.25 13.50
CA ILE A 2 8.03 -9.59 13.12
C ILE A 2 8.02 -9.07 11.67
N TRP A 3 7.49 -9.84 10.72
CA TRP A 3 7.36 -9.43 9.32
C TRP A 3 6.48 -8.19 9.16
N ALA A 4 5.36 -8.12 9.87
CA ALA A 4 4.49 -6.95 9.83
C ALA A 4 5.18 -5.69 10.40
N ALA A 5 5.92 -5.81 11.49
CA ALA A 5 6.68 -4.68 12.07
C ALA A 5 7.79 -4.18 11.13
N LEU A 6 8.54 -5.09 10.51
CA LEU A 6 9.55 -4.74 9.50
C LEU A 6 8.92 -4.05 8.28
N THR A 7 7.80 -4.57 7.79
CA THR A 7 7.06 -3.97 6.67
C THR A 7 6.61 -2.55 6.99
N VAL A 8 6.06 -2.33 8.19
CA VAL A 8 5.64 -0.97 8.64
C VAL A 8 6.81 -0.01 8.61
N THR A 9 7.98 -0.42 9.11
CA THR A 9 9.18 0.43 9.13
C THR A 9 9.61 0.79 7.70
N PHE A 10 9.79 -0.20 6.83
CA PHE A 10 10.22 0.03 5.45
C PHE A 10 9.22 0.85 4.65
N TYR A 11 7.94 0.54 4.75
CA TYR A 11 6.90 1.27 4.02
C TYR A 11 6.65 2.68 4.55
N SER A 12 6.92 2.96 5.81
CA SER A 12 6.83 4.32 6.32
C SER A 12 7.88 5.22 5.68
N ILE A 13 9.10 4.71 5.47
CA ILE A 13 10.15 5.43 4.72
C ILE A 13 9.75 5.55 3.25
N THR A 14 9.31 4.45 2.63
CA THR A 14 8.88 4.41 1.23
C THR A 14 7.76 5.41 0.92
N ALA A 15 6.80 5.59 1.84
CA ALA A 15 5.66 6.48 1.62
C ALA A 15 6.05 7.94 1.34
N TYR A 16 7.13 8.43 1.95
CA TYR A 16 7.68 9.74 1.63
C TYR A 16 8.37 9.77 0.27
N GLY A 17 9.06 8.69 -0.12
CA GLY A 17 9.62 8.53 -1.45
C GLY A 17 8.54 8.50 -2.54
N ASP A 18 7.42 7.80 -2.29
CA ASP A 18 6.26 7.77 -3.18
C ASP A 18 5.65 9.15 -3.38
N LYS A 19 5.51 9.90 -2.28
CA LYS A 19 5.02 11.30 -2.32
C LYS A 19 5.98 12.19 -3.11
N TYR A 20 7.30 12.01 -2.94
CA TYR A 20 8.31 12.75 -3.68
C TYR A 20 8.19 12.50 -5.18
N ILE A 21 8.13 11.23 -5.61
CA ILE A 21 8.04 10.85 -7.03
C ILE A 21 6.73 11.36 -7.64
N SER A 22 5.61 11.17 -6.96
CA SER A 22 4.28 11.50 -7.50
C SER A 22 3.99 13.00 -7.52
N ALA A 23 4.38 13.73 -6.47
CA ALA A 23 3.99 15.14 -6.30
C ALA A 23 5.10 16.12 -6.66
N LYS A 24 6.37 15.82 -6.32
CA LYS A 24 7.49 16.75 -6.56
C LYS A 24 8.09 16.57 -7.94
N LEU A 25 8.32 15.32 -8.39
CA LEU A 25 8.80 15.04 -9.75
C LEU A 25 7.67 15.11 -10.79
N THR A 26 6.41 15.28 -10.37
CA THR A 26 5.24 15.37 -11.26
C THR A 26 5.15 14.26 -12.29
N CYS A 27 5.65 13.05 -11.93
CA CYS A 27 5.58 11.87 -12.81
C CYS A 27 4.13 11.53 -13.15
N THR A 28 3.84 11.14 -14.39
CA THR A 28 2.51 10.60 -14.74
C THR A 28 2.27 9.28 -13.99
N PRO A 29 1.02 8.81 -13.84
CA PRO A 29 0.77 7.52 -13.21
C PRO A 29 1.50 6.36 -13.91
N GLU A 30 1.67 6.43 -15.22
CA GLU A 30 2.42 5.47 -16.03
C GLU A 30 3.91 5.52 -15.71
N GLU A 31 4.51 6.72 -15.69
CA GLU A 31 5.91 6.94 -15.31
C GLU A 31 6.17 6.46 -13.88
N TYR A 32 5.29 6.84 -12.94
CA TYR A 32 5.39 6.38 -11.56
C TYR A 32 5.38 4.85 -11.47
N THR A 33 4.38 4.22 -12.10
CA THR A 33 4.23 2.75 -12.08
C THR A 33 5.45 2.07 -12.70
N PHE A 34 5.95 2.59 -13.82
CA PHE A 34 7.14 2.06 -14.49
C PHE A 34 8.39 2.16 -13.60
N PHE A 35 8.71 3.35 -13.10
CA PHE A 35 9.92 3.57 -12.28
C PHE A 35 9.87 2.78 -10.97
N VAL A 36 8.72 2.80 -10.29
CA VAL A 36 8.55 2.05 -9.04
C VAL A 36 8.75 0.57 -9.28
N SER A 37 8.17 0.02 -10.35
CA SER A 37 8.30 -1.41 -10.67
C SER A 37 9.72 -1.77 -11.08
N LEU A 38 10.29 -1.06 -12.06
CA LEU A 38 11.60 -1.41 -12.62
C LEU A 38 12.73 -1.30 -11.59
N VAL A 39 12.77 -0.20 -10.84
CA VAL A 39 13.82 0.01 -9.82
C VAL A 39 13.65 -0.95 -8.65
N THR A 40 12.40 -1.30 -8.30
CA THR A 40 12.17 -2.33 -7.27
C THR A 40 12.63 -3.71 -7.75
N VAL A 41 12.38 -4.07 -9.02
CA VAL A 41 12.92 -5.30 -9.62
C VAL A 41 14.43 -5.35 -9.54
N PHE A 42 15.12 -4.23 -9.84
CA PHE A 42 16.58 -4.16 -9.69
C PHE A 42 17.05 -4.55 -8.28
N TRP A 43 16.45 -3.98 -7.24
CA TRP A 43 16.80 -4.30 -5.84
C TRP A 43 16.43 -5.74 -5.46
N LEU A 44 15.29 -6.26 -5.90
CA LEU A 44 14.90 -7.64 -5.67
C LEU A 44 15.82 -8.62 -6.39
N ALA A 45 16.29 -8.28 -7.59
CA ALA A 45 17.24 -9.11 -8.35
C ALA A 45 18.57 -9.26 -7.63
N LEU A 46 19.03 -8.24 -6.88
CA LEU A 46 20.21 -8.35 -6.03
C LEU A 46 20.03 -9.32 -4.84
N CYS A 47 18.79 -9.66 -4.49
CA CYS A 47 18.50 -10.66 -3.46
C CYS A 47 18.49 -12.11 -4.03
N LEU A 48 18.39 -12.30 -5.35
CA LEU A 48 18.31 -13.63 -5.97
C LEU A 48 19.47 -14.57 -5.62
N PRO A 49 20.74 -14.14 -5.55
CA PRO A 49 21.83 -15.01 -5.17
C PRO A 49 21.66 -15.67 -3.77
N PHE A 50 20.91 -15.00 -2.88
CA PHE A 50 20.67 -15.45 -1.51
C PHE A 50 19.37 -16.26 -1.38
N THR A 51 18.34 -15.93 -2.15
CA THR A 51 17.01 -16.56 -2.05
C THR A 51 16.80 -17.68 -3.07
N GLY A 52 17.57 -17.66 -4.14
CA GLY A 52 17.40 -18.53 -5.32
C GLY A 52 16.11 -18.22 -6.08
N TRP A 53 16.03 -18.72 -7.31
CA TRP A 53 14.81 -18.66 -8.12
C TRP A 53 13.96 -19.89 -7.83
N ARG A 54 12.73 -19.70 -7.34
CA ARG A 54 11.79 -20.78 -7.06
C ARG A 54 10.39 -20.31 -7.47
N LEU A 55 9.89 -20.81 -8.58
CA LEU A 55 8.54 -20.57 -9.06
C LEU A 55 8.06 -21.79 -9.88
N GLY A 56 7.06 -22.49 -9.37
CA GLY A 56 6.35 -23.53 -10.10
C GLY A 56 5.31 -22.91 -11.03
N MET A 57 5.30 -23.34 -12.29
CA MET A 57 4.38 -22.82 -13.31
C MET A 57 3.31 -23.87 -13.63
N ASP A 58 2.19 -23.82 -12.94
CA ASP A 58 0.98 -24.55 -13.33
C ASP A 58 -0.13 -23.55 -13.78
N ARG A 59 -1.27 -24.07 -14.23
CA ARG A 59 -2.38 -23.26 -14.73
C ARG A 59 -2.93 -22.29 -13.64
N TYR A 60 -2.97 -22.72 -12.39
CA TYR A 60 -3.45 -21.90 -11.28
C TYR A 60 -2.43 -20.82 -10.91
N CYS A 61 -1.13 -21.16 -10.94
CA CYS A 61 -0.07 -20.18 -10.74
C CYS A 61 -0.16 -19.05 -11.78
N ILE A 62 -0.32 -19.40 -13.07
CA ILE A 62 -0.46 -18.41 -14.14
C ILE A 62 -1.69 -17.53 -13.91
N PHE A 63 -2.83 -18.10 -13.55
CA PHE A 63 -4.04 -17.35 -13.26
C PHE A 63 -3.82 -16.35 -12.11
N PHE A 64 -3.28 -16.80 -10.97
CA PHE A 64 -3.00 -15.92 -9.84
C PHE A 64 -1.94 -14.86 -10.17
N LEU A 65 -0.95 -15.20 -10.99
CA LEU A 65 0.07 -14.26 -11.45
C LEU A 65 -0.56 -13.11 -12.26
N VAL A 66 -1.42 -13.45 -13.24
CA VAL A 66 -2.14 -12.44 -14.03
C VAL A 66 -2.98 -11.54 -13.13
N CYS A 67 -3.71 -12.13 -12.20
CA CYS A 67 -4.48 -11.36 -11.23
C CYS A 67 -3.60 -10.44 -10.37
N LEU A 68 -2.45 -10.93 -9.88
CA LEU A 68 -1.49 -10.11 -9.12
C LEU A 68 -0.97 -8.92 -9.94
N VAL A 69 -0.65 -9.14 -11.22
CA VAL A 69 -0.20 -8.07 -12.12
C VAL A 69 -1.30 -7.00 -12.25
N VAL A 70 -2.55 -7.40 -12.50
CA VAL A 70 -3.68 -6.48 -12.63
C VAL A 70 -3.84 -5.64 -11.36
N TRP A 71 -3.90 -6.29 -10.19
CA TRP A 71 -4.06 -5.58 -8.92
C TRP A 71 -2.88 -4.68 -8.60
N LYS A 72 -1.65 -5.08 -8.98
CA LYS A 72 -0.46 -4.26 -8.75
C LYS A 72 -0.39 -3.04 -9.66
N VAL A 73 -0.81 -3.17 -10.92
CA VAL A 73 -0.96 -2.01 -11.82
C VAL A 73 -1.97 -1.02 -11.24
N LEU A 74 -3.16 -1.51 -10.82
CA LEU A 74 -4.20 -0.67 -10.24
C LEU A 74 -3.74 0.01 -8.93
N GLU A 75 -3.05 -0.73 -8.06
CA GLU A 75 -2.49 -0.19 -6.82
C GLU A 75 -1.51 0.96 -7.09
N PHE A 76 -0.54 0.76 -7.98
CA PHE A 76 0.47 1.79 -8.27
C PHE A 76 -0.13 3.00 -8.99
N TYR A 77 -1.02 2.75 -9.94
CA TYR A 77 -1.67 3.81 -10.70
C TYR A 77 -2.55 4.70 -9.79
N THR A 78 -3.37 4.08 -8.95
CA THR A 78 -4.20 4.81 -7.99
C THR A 78 -3.36 5.52 -6.93
N THR A 79 -2.27 4.90 -6.46
CA THR A 79 -1.31 5.51 -5.54
C THR A 79 -0.72 6.80 -6.12
N ALA A 80 -0.28 6.76 -7.38
CA ALA A 80 0.28 7.93 -8.06
C ALA A 80 -0.72 9.08 -8.15
N ILE A 81 -1.98 8.80 -8.50
CA ILE A 81 -3.05 9.79 -8.57
C ILE A 81 -3.33 10.39 -7.17
N LEU A 82 -3.50 9.53 -6.18
CA LEU A 82 -3.90 9.95 -4.83
C LEU A 82 -2.80 10.74 -4.12
N LEU A 83 -1.54 10.32 -4.21
CA LEU A 83 -0.42 11.00 -3.55
C LEU A 83 -0.13 12.41 -4.11
N ARG A 84 -0.61 12.75 -5.30
CA ARG A 84 -0.58 14.14 -5.78
C ARG A 84 -1.50 15.06 -4.98
N HIS A 85 -2.58 14.50 -4.43
CA HIS A 85 -3.66 15.25 -3.79
C HIS A 85 -3.77 14.99 -2.30
N MET A 86 -3.16 13.94 -1.77
CA MET A 86 -3.22 13.51 -0.36
C MET A 86 -1.83 13.44 0.26
N GLU A 87 -1.77 13.56 1.59
CA GLU A 87 -0.58 13.19 2.34
C GLU A 87 -0.52 11.67 2.56
N PRO A 88 0.70 11.10 2.74
CA PRO A 88 0.83 9.64 2.91
C PRO A 88 -0.02 9.06 4.04
N TYR A 89 -0.14 9.75 5.18
CA TYR A 89 -0.96 9.28 6.30
C TYR A 89 -2.47 9.26 5.97
N GLU A 90 -2.96 10.23 5.16
CA GLU A 90 -4.34 10.27 4.71
C GLU A 90 -4.66 9.08 3.79
N LEU A 91 -3.73 8.75 2.88
CA LEU A 91 -3.86 7.58 2.01
C LEU A 91 -3.92 6.28 2.82
N LYS A 92 -3.12 6.18 3.90
CA LYS A 92 -3.12 5.00 4.76
C LYS A 92 -4.36 4.90 5.65
N ALA A 93 -4.99 6.03 6.00
CA ALA A 93 -6.26 6.01 6.72
C ALA A 93 -7.35 5.25 5.91
N TRP A 94 -7.40 5.44 4.60
CA TRP A 94 -8.31 4.70 3.73
C TRP A 94 -8.09 3.18 3.77
N LEU A 95 -6.84 2.74 3.86
CA LEU A 95 -6.51 1.31 3.95
C LEU A 95 -6.93 0.66 5.27
N GLY A 96 -7.26 1.45 6.30
CA GLY A 96 -7.90 0.93 7.52
C GLY A 96 -9.20 0.16 7.23
N ILE A 97 -9.90 0.49 6.15
CA ILE A 97 -11.10 -0.23 5.68
C ILE A 97 -10.79 -1.70 5.37
N ASN A 98 -9.55 -2.03 4.98
CA ASN A 98 -9.16 -3.42 4.71
C ASN A 98 -9.28 -4.33 5.94
N MET A 99 -9.15 -3.79 7.16
CA MET A 99 -9.40 -4.56 8.37
C MET A 99 -10.88 -4.97 8.49
N ILE A 100 -11.80 -4.05 8.13
CA ILE A 100 -13.24 -4.33 8.14
C ILE A 100 -13.56 -5.40 7.10
N LEU A 101 -12.97 -5.30 5.91
CA LEU A 101 -13.13 -6.30 4.85
C LEU A 101 -12.58 -7.67 5.28
N SER A 102 -11.40 -7.70 5.88
CA SER A 102 -10.79 -8.93 6.41
C SER A 102 -11.65 -9.57 7.49
N TYR A 103 -12.18 -8.76 8.41
CA TYR A 103 -13.10 -9.25 9.43
C TYR A 103 -14.38 -9.82 8.82
N GLY A 104 -14.96 -9.14 7.82
CA GLY A 104 -16.12 -9.63 7.09
C GLY A 104 -15.89 -10.99 6.43
N ILE A 105 -14.72 -11.20 5.81
CA ILE A 105 -14.34 -12.50 5.23
C ILE A 105 -14.21 -13.56 6.33
N ASN A 106 -13.56 -13.25 7.45
CA ASN A 106 -13.42 -14.19 8.56
C ASN A 106 -14.76 -14.58 9.17
N LEU A 107 -15.73 -13.65 9.23
CA LEU A 107 -17.11 -13.95 9.63
C LEU A 107 -17.78 -14.89 8.62
N TRP A 108 -17.65 -14.61 7.33
CA TRP A 108 -18.22 -15.44 6.26
C TRP A 108 -17.65 -16.85 6.27
N GLU A 109 -16.35 -16.98 6.51
CA GLU A 109 -15.66 -18.28 6.59
C GLU A 109 -15.88 -19.00 7.94
N GLY A 110 -16.64 -18.42 8.88
CA GLY A 110 -16.87 -18.97 10.21
C GLY A 110 -15.64 -19.00 11.12
N LYS A 111 -14.57 -18.27 10.76
CA LYS A 111 -13.32 -18.18 11.53
C LYS A 111 -13.37 -17.19 12.69
N SER A 112 -14.39 -16.34 12.71
CA SER A 112 -14.59 -15.33 13.76
C SER A 112 -16.06 -15.24 14.15
N SER A 113 -16.33 -14.86 15.41
CA SER A 113 -17.69 -14.54 15.86
C SER A 113 -17.99 -13.06 15.66
N PHE A 114 -19.25 -12.70 15.46
CA PHE A 114 -19.67 -11.31 15.36
C PHE A 114 -19.46 -10.57 16.68
N ARG A 115 -18.77 -9.43 16.64
CA ARG A 115 -18.50 -8.57 17.80
C ARG A 115 -18.98 -7.14 17.52
N VAL A 116 -19.92 -6.67 18.33
CA VAL A 116 -20.46 -5.29 18.22
C VAL A 116 -19.36 -4.23 18.38
N SER A 117 -18.35 -4.51 19.22
CA SER A 117 -17.21 -3.61 19.40
C SER A 117 -16.48 -3.29 18.08
N ILE A 118 -16.31 -4.27 17.20
CA ILE A 118 -15.66 -4.06 15.90
C ILE A 118 -16.54 -3.19 14.98
N LEU A 119 -17.86 -3.35 15.03
CA LEU A 119 -18.78 -2.49 14.29
C LEU A 119 -18.67 -1.02 14.74
N ILE A 120 -18.62 -0.78 16.05
CA ILE A 120 -18.43 0.58 16.61
C ILE A 120 -17.10 1.17 16.14
N LEU A 121 -16.02 0.39 16.20
CA LEU A 121 -14.69 0.84 15.73
C LEU A 121 -14.67 1.09 14.22
N ALA A 122 -15.39 0.31 13.42
CA ALA A 122 -15.58 0.54 12.00
C ALA A 122 -16.29 1.88 11.73
N LEU A 123 -17.34 2.19 12.49
CA LEU A 123 -18.03 3.49 12.39
C LEU A 123 -17.12 4.65 12.82
N CYS A 124 -16.33 4.48 13.86
CA CYS A 124 -15.32 5.46 14.26
C CYS A 124 -14.29 5.71 13.17
N LEU A 125 -13.80 4.65 12.50
CA LEU A 125 -12.86 4.76 11.39
C LEU A 125 -13.49 5.53 10.21
N LEU A 126 -14.71 5.17 9.80
CA LEU A 126 -15.41 5.86 8.71
C LEU A 126 -15.68 7.34 9.05
N THR A 127 -16.04 7.64 10.30
CA THR A 127 -16.20 9.03 10.79
C THR A 127 -14.87 9.78 10.73
N GLY A 128 -13.77 9.15 11.13
CA GLY A 128 -12.43 9.75 11.06
C GLY A 128 -12.02 10.05 9.61
N ILE A 129 -12.24 9.14 8.69
CA ILE A 129 -12.00 9.35 7.24
C ILE A 129 -12.87 10.50 6.72
N TRP A 130 -14.14 10.54 7.08
CA TRP A 130 -15.05 11.61 6.69
C TRP A 130 -14.60 12.99 7.19
N LEU A 131 -14.12 13.10 8.44
CA LEU A 131 -13.54 14.34 8.98
C LEU A 131 -12.30 14.80 8.20
N ILE A 132 -11.44 13.87 7.78
CA ILE A 132 -10.27 14.18 6.94
C ILE A 132 -10.71 14.70 5.57
N LEU A 133 -11.76 14.12 4.98
CA LEU A 133 -12.28 14.50 3.66
C LEU A 133 -12.97 15.84 3.64
N THR A 134 -13.69 16.19 4.71
CA THR A 134 -14.51 17.43 4.78
C THR A 134 -13.70 18.67 5.15
N ASP A 135 -12.38 18.56 5.29
CA ASP A 135 -11.53 19.72 5.58
C ASP A 135 -11.43 20.68 4.38
N LYS A 136 -12.10 21.83 4.49
CA LYS A 136 -12.24 22.85 3.43
C LYS A 136 -10.94 23.61 3.09
N LYS A 137 -9.84 23.43 3.83
CA LYS A 137 -8.57 24.14 3.59
C LYS A 137 -7.79 23.64 2.37
N ARG A 138 -8.27 22.65 1.64
CA ARG A 138 -7.70 22.23 0.36
C ARG A 138 -8.28 23.04 -0.79
N ALA A 139 -7.39 23.71 -1.52
CA ALA A 139 -7.71 24.44 -2.73
C ALA A 139 -8.40 23.53 -3.78
N SER A 140 -9.40 24.10 -4.42
CA SER A 140 -10.03 23.73 -5.68
C SER A 140 -10.34 22.23 -5.92
N GLY A 141 -11.57 21.87 -5.68
CA GLY A 141 -12.18 20.61 -6.14
C GLY A 141 -12.19 19.54 -5.06
N GLY A 142 -13.33 19.42 -4.38
CA GLY A 142 -13.52 18.53 -3.23
C GLY A 142 -13.02 17.12 -3.47
N MET A 143 -12.52 16.51 -2.42
CA MET A 143 -12.03 15.13 -2.36
C MET A 143 -13.04 14.10 -2.87
N GLY A 144 -14.33 14.50 -2.98
CA GLY A 144 -15.41 13.64 -3.48
C GLY A 144 -15.13 13.01 -4.83
N LYS A 145 -14.48 13.75 -5.74
CA LYS A 145 -14.12 13.22 -7.06
C LYS A 145 -13.10 12.10 -7.04
N TYR A 146 -12.35 11.94 -5.93
CA TYR A 146 -11.33 10.89 -5.76
C TYR A 146 -11.83 9.68 -4.97
N ILE A 147 -13.06 9.68 -4.48
CA ILE A 147 -13.62 8.56 -3.68
C ILE A 147 -13.55 7.25 -4.47
N ALA A 148 -13.95 7.26 -5.75
CA ALA A 148 -13.88 6.06 -6.59
C ALA A 148 -12.43 5.54 -6.74
N VAL A 149 -11.46 6.45 -6.87
CA VAL A 149 -10.02 6.08 -6.94
C VAL A 149 -9.54 5.52 -5.60
N CYS A 150 -10.00 6.08 -4.46
CA CYS A 150 -9.70 5.56 -3.14
C CYS A 150 -10.28 4.15 -2.93
N LEU A 151 -11.54 3.93 -3.35
CA LEU A 151 -12.16 2.60 -3.26
C LEU A 151 -11.41 1.58 -4.13
N LEU A 152 -11.04 1.96 -5.36
CA LEU A 152 -10.24 1.09 -6.23
C LEU A 152 -8.88 0.77 -5.62
N TYR A 153 -8.23 1.75 -4.97
CA TYR A 153 -6.98 1.55 -4.24
C TYR A 153 -7.13 0.57 -3.07
N ILE A 154 -8.20 0.69 -2.28
CA ILE A 154 -8.50 -0.22 -1.16
C ILE A 154 -8.67 -1.65 -1.68
N VAL A 155 -9.53 -1.82 -2.70
CA VAL A 155 -9.82 -3.14 -3.29
C VAL A 155 -8.56 -3.75 -3.89
N SER A 156 -7.79 -2.97 -4.67
CA SER A 156 -6.57 -3.48 -5.31
C SER A 156 -5.54 -3.94 -4.28
N LYS A 157 -5.33 -3.17 -3.21
CA LYS A 157 -4.41 -3.53 -2.13
C LYS A 157 -4.87 -4.77 -1.36
N PHE A 158 -6.16 -4.87 -1.07
CA PHE A 158 -6.75 -6.02 -0.39
C PHE A 158 -6.63 -7.30 -1.22
N MET A 159 -7.05 -7.24 -2.49
CA MET A 159 -6.98 -8.38 -3.40
C MET A 159 -5.55 -8.82 -3.70
N TYR A 160 -4.61 -7.87 -3.79
CA TYR A 160 -3.18 -8.20 -3.89
C TYR A 160 -2.71 -9.05 -2.71
N GLY A 161 -3.03 -8.65 -1.46
CA GLY A 161 -2.64 -9.39 -0.27
C GLY A 161 -3.23 -10.80 -0.22
N LEU A 162 -4.53 -10.94 -0.52
CA LEU A 162 -5.19 -12.25 -0.60
C LEU A 162 -4.53 -13.18 -1.60
N GLN A 163 -4.18 -12.68 -2.79
CA GLN A 163 -3.59 -13.49 -3.84
C GLN A 163 -2.12 -13.77 -3.58
N MET A 164 -1.38 -12.82 -3.00
CA MET A 164 0.01 -13.06 -2.63
C MET A 164 0.16 -14.18 -1.60
N GLY A 165 -0.75 -14.24 -0.62
CA GLY A 165 -0.83 -15.37 0.33
C GLY A 165 -1.08 -16.72 -0.34
N LYS A 166 -1.91 -16.75 -1.41
CA LYS A 166 -2.12 -17.98 -2.19
C LYS A 166 -0.92 -18.35 -3.06
N MET A 167 -0.23 -17.37 -3.62
CA MET A 167 0.96 -17.56 -4.46
C MET A 167 2.16 -18.12 -3.70
N ALA A 168 2.24 -17.95 -2.38
CA ALA A 168 3.31 -18.50 -1.54
C ALA A 168 3.46 -20.03 -1.67
N ARG A 169 2.42 -20.74 -2.15
CA ARG A 169 2.46 -22.18 -2.42
C ARG A 169 3.26 -22.55 -3.66
N TYR A 170 3.41 -21.61 -4.60
CA TYR A 170 4.00 -21.84 -5.92
C TYR A 170 5.44 -21.37 -6.03
N GLY A 171 5.91 -20.56 -5.07
CA GLY A 171 7.28 -20.06 -5.12
C GLY A 171 7.65 -19.18 -3.94
N ASN A 172 8.91 -18.73 -3.94
CA ASN A 172 9.32 -17.75 -2.96
C ASN A 172 8.85 -16.33 -3.34
N SER A 173 8.69 -15.48 -2.33
CA SER A 173 8.19 -14.10 -2.47
C SER A 173 9.02 -13.27 -3.44
N VAL A 174 10.35 -13.44 -3.47
CA VAL A 174 11.26 -12.69 -4.33
C VAL A 174 11.01 -13.01 -5.80
N SER A 175 10.94 -14.30 -6.17
CA SER A 175 10.69 -14.71 -7.55
C SER A 175 9.34 -14.25 -8.07
N ILE A 176 8.30 -14.37 -7.23
CA ILE A 176 6.94 -13.92 -7.56
C ILE A 176 6.94 -12.40 -7.79
N LEU A 177 7.53 -11.63 -6.86
CA LEU A 177 7.57 -10.16 -6.94
C LEU A 177 8.36 -9.67 -8.15
N ILE A 178 9.52 -10.28 -8.46
CA ILE A 178 10.31 -9.91 -9.64
C ILE A 178 9.47 -10.11 -10.90
N LEU A 179 8.82 -11.27 -11.06
CA LEU A 179 8.05 -11.56 -12.25
C LEU A 179 6.85 -10.62 -12.38
N VAL A 180 6.08 -10.42 -11.31
CA VAL A 180 4.93 -9.50 -11.29
C VAL A 180 5.35 -8.09 -11.65
N LEU A 181 6.37 -7.54 -10.98
CA LEU A 181 6.79 -6.16 -11.19
C LEU A 181 7.47 -5.95 -12.54
N LEU A 182 8.18 -6.95 -13.06
CA LEU A 182 8.74 -6.90 -14.41
C LEU A 182 7.64 -6.82 -15.46
N ILE A 183 6.59 -7.65 -15.35
CA ILE A 183 5.43 -7.60 -16.24
C ILE A 183 4.71 -6.25 -16.12
N VAL A 184 4.53 -5.72 -14.90
CA VAL A 184 3.97 -4.39 -14.68
C VAL A 184 4.78 -3.31 -15.40
N ALA A 185 6.12 -3.34 -15.29
CA ALA A 185 6.99 -2.39 -15.97
C ALA A 185 6.86 -2.52 -17.50
N LEU A 186 6.86 -3.75 -18.04
CA LEU A 186 6.72 -3.98 -19.48
C LEU A 186 5.38 -3.48 -20.03
N ILE A 187 4.27 -3.64 -19.30
CA ILE A 187 2.95 -3.13 -19.68
C ILE A 187 2.95 -1.60 -19.78
N GLN A 188 3.71 -0.92 -18.93
CA GLN A 188 3.76 0.55 -18.93
C GLN A 188 4.74 1.12 -19.97
N LEU A 189 5.73 0.34 -20.41
CA LEU A 189 6.76 0.80 -21.33
C LEU A 189 6.22 1.49 -22.61
N PRO A 190 5.20 0.95 -23.31
CA PRO A 190 4.64 1.60 -24.51
C PRO A 190 3.86 2.89 -24.21
N ARG A 191 3.45 3.09 -22.95
CA ARG A 191 2.63 4.22 -22.51
C ARG A 191 3.45 5.36 -21.92
N LEU A 192 4.78 5.19 -21.84
CA LEU A 192 5.65 6.23 -21.31
C LEU A 192 5.65 7.46 -22.24
N PRO A 193 5.40 8.66 -21.71
CA PRO A 193 5.55 9.86 -22.49
C PRO A 193 7.02 10.01 -22.90
N ARG A 194 7.27 10.52 -24.11
CA ARG A 194 8.62 10.78 -24.65
C ARG A 194 9.30 11.98 -23.96
N ARG A 195 9.17 12.08 -22.65
CA ARG A 195 9.84 13.11 -21.84
C ARG A 195 11.26 12.68 -21.48
N LYS A 196 12.10 13.67 -21.17
CA LYS A 196 13.43 13.39 -20.58
C LYS A 196 13.20 12.71 -19.22
N LEU A 197 13.83 11.56 -19.03
CA LEU A 197 13.83 10.86 -17.73
C LEU A 197 14.42 11.77 -16.64
N PRO A 198 13.95 11.65 -15.38
CA PRO A 198 14.61 12.30 -14.26
C PRO A 198 16.11 11.97 -14.28
N ALA A 199 16.97 12.97 -14.12
CA ALA A 199 18.40 12.80 -14.23
C ALA A 199 19.12 13.17 -12.92
N GLY A 200 20.32 12.66 -12.74
CA GLY A 200 21.21 13.02 -11.64
C GLY A 200 20.61 12.73 -10.25
N LYS A 201 20.62 13.75 -9.38
CA LYS A 201 20.18 13.62 -7.96
C LYS A 201 18.73 13.14 -7.80
N GLU A 202 17.85 13.46 -8.75
CA GLU A 202 16.44 13.03 -8.69
C GLU A 202 16.33 11.53 -8.90
N MET A 203 17.06 10.97 -9.87
CA MET A 203 17.09 9.53 -10.11
C MET A 203 17.72 8.78 -8.93
N THR A 204 18.78 9.31 -8.31
CA THR A 204 19.37 8.73 -7.11
C THR A 204 18.34 8.66 -5.97
N GLY A 205 17.56 9.71 -5.76
CA GLY A 205 16.48 9.72 -4.77
C GLY A 205 15.41 8.65 -5.05
N VAL A 206 15.03 8.46 -6.32
CA VAL A 206 14.12 7.38 -6.73
C VAL A 206 14.72 6.01 -6.41
N ILE A 207 15.98 5.77 -6.82
CA ILE A 207 16.65 4.47 -6.62
C ILE A 207 16.74 4.12 -5.13
N LEU A 208 17.20 5.04 -4.28
CA LEU A 208 17.34 4.80 -2.84
C LEU A 208 15.98 4.55 -2.16
N SER A 209 14.94 5.30 -2.53
CA SER A 209 13.61 5.09 -1.95
C SER A 209 13.01 3.72 -2.32
N ARG A 210 13.45 3.12 -3.41
CA ARG A 210 12.98 1.78 -3.84
C ARG A 210 13.68 0.65 -3.12
N LEU A 211 14.83 0.84 -2.52
CA LEU A 211 15.45 -0.15 -1.64
C LEU A 211 14.51 -0.50 -0.47
N THR A 212 14.00 0.51 0.22
CA THR A 212 13.04 0.29 1.31
C THR A 212 11.71 -0.28 0.80
N ASN A 213 11.29 0.07 -0.41
CA ASN A 213 10.11 -0.53 -1.05
C ASN A 213 10.32 -2.03 -1.32
N ALA A 214 11.46 -2.43 -1.86
CA ALA A 214 11.78 -3.84 -2.11
C ALA A 214 11.78 -4.66 -0.82
N ALA A 215 12.46 -4.17 0.23
CA ALA A 215 12.46 -4.79 1.54
C ALA A 215 11.04 -4.86 2.14
N GLY A 216 10.24 -3.80 2.00
CA GLY A 216 8.86 -3.74 2.43
C GLY A 216 7.97 -4.76 1.70
N LEU A 217 8.12 -4.92 0.39
CA LEU A 217 7.37 -5.90 -0.41
C LEU A 217 7.72 -7.34 -0.03
N MET A 218 9.00 -7.65 0.21
CA MET A 218 9.43 -8.98 0.67
C MET A 218 8.80 -9.32 2.02
N THR A 219 8.93 -8.44 3.00
CA THR A 219 8.38 -8.65 4.35
C THR A 219 6.84 -8.63 4.35
N GLU A 220 6.19 -7.87 3.48
CA GLU A 220 4.73 -7.87 3.27
C GLU A 220 4.26 -9.21 2.70
N ALA A 221 4.98 -9.75 1.72
CA ALA A 221 4.67 -11.05 1.14
C ALA A 221 4.77 -12.18 2.17
N GLU A 222 5.82 -12.17 3.01
CA GLU A 222 5.97 -13.13 4.11
C GLU A 222 4.87 -12.97 5.18
N ALA A 223 4.46 -11.73 5.48
CA ALA A 223 3.33 -11.48 6.37
C ALA A 223 2.02 -12.04 5.78
N ALA A 224 1.75 -11.82 4.49
CA ALA A 224 0.58 -12.34 3.80
C ALA A 224 0.57 -13.88 3.71
N ALA A 225 1.73 -14.49 3.48
CA ALA A 225 1.89 -15.93 3.44
C ALA A 225 1.67 -16.58 4.81
N SER A 226 2.13 -15.92 5.89
CA SER A 226 1.98 -16.44 7.25
C SER A 226 0.55 -16.31 7.78
N ASN A 227 -0.08 -15.16 7.63
CA ASN A 227 -1.48 -14.93 8.03
C ASN A 227 -2.00 -13.62 7.42
N ILE A 228 -3.16 -13.68 6.76
CA ILE A 228 -3.84 -12.51 6.16
C ILE A 228 -4.14 -11.43 7.20
N PHE A 229 -4.38 -11.80 8.45
CA PHE A 229 -4.58 -10.85 9.54
C PHE A 229 -3.34 -10.00 9.80
N PHE A 230 -2.13 -10.60 9.84
CA PHE A 230 -0.88 -9.84 9.99
C PHE A 230 -0.63 -8.91 8.80
N TYR A 231 -1.01 -9.33 7.59
CA TYR A 231 -0.98 -8.46 6.42
C TYR A 231 -1.89 -7.25 6.59
N THR A 232 -3.12 -7.44 7.07
CA THR A 232 -4.07 -6.33 7.25
C THR A 232 -3.71 -5.38 8.38
N LEU A 233 -2.91 -5.83 9.37
CA LEU A 233 -2.36 -4.98 10.43
C LEU A 233 -1.28 -4.00 9.96
N ILE A 234 -0.59 -4.29 8.86
CA ILE A 234 0.50 -3.44 8.36
C ILE A 234 0.03 -2.01 8.12
N GLN A 235 -1.12 -1.85 7.45
CA GLN A 235 -1.61 -0.54 7.04
C GLN A 235 -1.99 0.37 8.23
N PRO A 236 -2.73 -0.14 9.22
CA PRO A 236 -3.03 0.58 10.44
C PRO A 236 -1.81 1.04 11.23
N LEU A 237 -0.86 0.14 11.43
CA LEU A 237 0.37 0.46 12.13
C LEU A 237 1.18 1.51 11.34
N GLN A 238 1.20 1.40 10.02
CA GLN A 238 1.84 2.40 9.16
C GLN A 238 1.15 3.76 9.26
N LEU A 239 -0.19 3.81 9.32
CA LEU A 239 -0.94 5.05 9.57
C LEU A 239 -0.47 5.72 10.86
N PHE A 240 -0.36 4.96 11.95
CA PHE A 240 0.12 5.49 13.23
C PHE A 240 1.52 6.10 13.11
N VAL A 241 2.48 5.37 12.53
CA VAL A 241 3.86 5.84 12.36
C VAL A 241 3.92 7.10 11.50
N LEU A 242 3.21 7.14 10.38
CA LEU A 242 3.18 8.30 9.48
C LEU A 242 2.49 9.51 10.11
N PHE A 243 1.44 9.29 10.90
CA PHE A 243 0.77 10.36 11.62
C PHE A 243 1.67 10.98 12.69
N VAL A 244 2.36 10.17 13.48
CA VAL A 244 3.34 10.63 14.47
C VAL A 244 4.49 11.39 13.76
N ALA A 245 5.04 10.86 12.68
CA ALA A 245 6.06 11.54 11.89
C ALA A 245 5.58 12.89 11.35
N CYS A 246 4.32 13.00 10.93
CA CYS A 246 3.72 14.26 10.49
C CYS A 246 3.63 15.29 11.62
N LEU A 247 3.31 14.85 12.85
CA LEU A 247 3.29 15.71 14.03
C LEU A 247 4.69 16.21 14.41
N ILE A 248 5.68 15.31 14.42
CA ILE A 248 7.08 15.64 14.75
C ILE A 248 7.67 16.62 13.74
N THR A 249 7.36 16.44 12.45
CA THR A 249 7.87 17.34 11.39
C THR A 249 7.16 18.69 11.34
N GLY A 250 6.22 18.96 12.25
CA GLY A 250 5.53 20.24 12.36
C GLY A 250 4.70 20.64 11.14
N ARG A 251 4.28 19.68 10.30
CA ARG A 251 3.48 19.98 9.11
C ARG A 251 2.13 20.60 9.52
N PRO A 252 1.70 21.68 8.86
CA PRO A 252 0.46 22.36 9.21
C PRO A 252 -0.73 21.43 8.97
N MET A 253 -1.46 21.14 10.04
CA MET A 253 -2.63 20.26 10.03
C MET A 253 -3.82 21.00 10.64
N SER A 254 -4.96 21.02 9.97
CA SER A 254 -6.18 21.62 10.52
C SER A 254 -6.67 20.81 11.73
N ARG A 255 -7.46 21.47 12.61
CA ARG A 255 -8.06 20.77 13.77
C ARG A 255 -8.92 19.58 13.35
N LYS A 256 -9.69 19.71 12.25
CA LYS A 256 -10.52 18.61 11.71
C LYS A 256 -9.69 17.42 11.25
N LYS A 257 -8.62 17.67 10.49
CA LYS A 257 -7.70 16.62 10.04
C LYS A 257 -7.02 15.93 11.22
N ARG A 258 -6.55 16.69 12.21
CA ARG A 258 -5.94 16.14 13.42
C ARG A 258 -6.93 15.24 14.16
N ALA A 259 -8.16 15.72 14.42
CA ALA A 259 -9.20 14.93 15.09
C ALA A 259 -9.56 13.66 14.29
N GLY A 260 -9.76 13.78 12.97
CA GLY A 260 -10.05 12.65 12.10
C GLY A 260 -8.92 11.62 12.08
N SER A 261 -7.65 12.07 12.02
CA SER A 261 -6.49 11.18 12.05
C SER A 261 -6.34 10.46 13.39
N ILE A 262 -6.54 11.16 14.52
CA ILE A 262 -6.54 10.54 15.86
C ILE A 262 -7.64 9.48 15.94
N LEU A 263 -8.85 9.79 15.46
CA LEU A 263 -9.96 8.85 15.46
C LEU A 263 -9.69 7.61 14.61
N CYS A 264 -9.11 7.79 13.40
CA CYS A 264 -8.68 6.68 12.56
C CYS A 264 -7.63 5.81 13.26
N VAL A 265 -6.58 6.43 13.82
CA VAL A 265 -5.50 5.71 14.52
C VAL A 265 -6.06 4.94 15.71
N ALA A 266 -6.88 5.57 16.54
CA ALA A 266 -7.48 4.93 17.71
C ALA A 266 -8.41 3.76 17.30
N ALA A 267 -9.29 3.97 16.32
CA ALA A 267 -10.20 2.94 15.83
C ALA A 267 -9.43 1.72 15.32
N VAL A 268 -8.37 1.96 14.58
CA VAL A 268 -7.55 0.92 13.98
C VAL A 268 -6.73 0.15 15.02
N LEU A 269 -6.06 0.84 15.95
CA LEU A 269 -5.30 0.18 17.03
C LEU A 269 -6.21 -0.64 17.94
N LEU A 270 -7.37 -0.09 18.33
CA LEU A 270 -8.33 -0.83 19.15
C LEU A 270 -8.95 -2.02 18.41
N SER A 271 -9.22 -1.89 17.10
CA SER A 271 -9.68 -3.01 16.28
C SER A 271 -8.62 -4.12 16.20
N SER A 272 -7.35 -3.75 16.07
CA SER A 272 -6.24 -4.70 16.07
C SER A 272 -6.16 -5.49 17.38
N MET A 273 -6.31 -4.81 18.51
CA MET A 273 -6.33 -5.43 19.84
C MET A 273 -7.56 -6.31 20.05
N ALA A 274 -8.73 -5.92 19.52
CA ALA A 274 -9.96 -6.69 19.66
C ALA A 274 -9.99 -7.94 18.76
N LEU A 275 -9.15 -8.01 17.72
CA LEU A 275 -9.03 -9.14 16.80
C LEU A 275 -7.90 -10.11 17.19
N LEU A 276 -6.95 -9.69 18.01
CA LEU A 276 -5.96 -10.54 18.67
C LEU A 276 -6.59 -11.33 19.80
#